data_8a34c2045bc6e7fb503c8e05a3770c16
#
_entry.id   8a34c2045bc6e7fb503c8e05a3770c16
#
_cell.length_a   1.000
_cell.length_b   1.000
_cell.length_c   1.000
_cell.angle_alpha   90.00
_cell.angle_beta   90.00
_cell.angle_gamma   90.00
#
_symmetry.space_group_name_H-M   'P 1'
#
loop_
_entity.id
_entity.type
_entity.pdbx_description
1 polymer ?
#
loop_
_entity_poly.entity_id
_entity_poly.type
_entity_poly.pdbx_seq_one_letter_code
_entity_poly.pdbx_strand_id
1 'polypeptide(L)'
;MITIKSFEVNYFSENTYLLYDDTKEAVLIDCGCLRKEEQKEVSDFIAQNGLTLKRYLCTHLHLDHIFGNEFVHNTYGLSPEAHKADVEGLPSPEEQAKAFGLPMKAKSVPVGKYL
;
A
#
# COMPACT_ATOMS: atom_id res chain seq x y z
N MET A 1 21.59 -5.33 7.90
CA MET A 1 20.48 -6.20 8.33
C MET A 1 19.16 -5.58 7.95
N ILE A 2 18.24 -6.36 7.39
CA ILE A 2 16.92 -5.87 7.02
C ILE A 2 16.00 -5.87 8.24
N THR A 3 15.34 -4.75 8.48
CA THR A 3 14.33 -4.61 9.53
C THR A 3 12.94 -4.60 8.88
N ILE A 4 12.00 -5.32 9.48
CA ILE A 4 10.62 -5.39 9.02
C ILE A 4 9.72 -4.77 10.10
N LYS A 5 8.97 -3.72 9.70
CA LYS A 5 7.93 -3.13 10.54
C LYS A 5 6.58 -3.45 9.94
N SER A 6 5.65 -3.96 10.74
CA SER A 6 4.29 -4.24 10.29
C SER A 6 3.29 -3.27 10.92
N PHE A 7 2.24 -2.94 10.15
CA PHE A 7 1.13 -2.09 10.59
C PHE A 7 -0.17 -2.84 10.30
N GLU A 8 -1.01 -3.03 11.31
CA GLU A 8 -2.33 -3.60 11.11
C GLU A 8 -3.32 -2.48 10.79
N VAL A 9 -4.00 -2.58 9.66
CA VAL A 9 -4.77 -1.46 9.11
C VAL A 9 -6.12 -1.94 8.54
N ASN A 10 -7.02 -0.98 8.26
CA ASN A 10 -8.33 -1.09 7.64
C ASN A 10 -9.34 -2.00 8.38
N TYR A 11 -10.47 -2.31 7.73
CA TYR A 11 -11.55 -3.11 8.31
C TYR A 11 -11.26 -4.61 8.35
N PHE A 12 -10.25 -5.04 7.62
CA PHE A 12 -9.92 -6.47 7.46
C PHE A 12 -8.70 -6.88 8.27
N SER A 13 -8.16 -5.98 9.10
CA SER A 13 -6.94 -6.22 9.89
C SER A 13 -5.77 -6.68 9.00
N GLU A 14 -5.63 -6.05 7.84
CA GLU A 14 -4.56 -6.36 6.89
C GLU A 14 -3.22 -5.84 7.42
N ASN A 15 -2.15 -6.57 7.16
CA ASN A 15 -0.81 -6.18 7.55
C ASN A 15 -0.10 -5.48 6.39
N THR A 16 0.26 -4.21 6.62
CA THR A 16 1.13 -3.44 5.74
C THR A 16 2.55 -3.58 6.25
N TYR A 17 3.49 -3.93 5.37
CA TYR A 17 4.89 -4.16 5.75
C TYR A 17 5.80 -3.08 5.20
N LEU A 18 6.72 -2.62 6.04
CA LEU A 18 7.78 -1.69 5.65
C LEU A 18 9.13 -2.38 5.91
N LEU A 19 9.92 -2.56 4.86
CA LEU A 19 11.24 -3.17 4.94
C LEU A 19 12.30 -2.10 4.73
N TYR A 20 13.31 -2.06 5.58
CA TYR A 20 14.40 -1.12 5.45
C TYR A 20 15.68 -1.69 6.07
N ASP A 21 16.81 -1.05 5.77
CA ASP A 21 18.11 -1.45 6.29
C ASP A 21 18.96 -0.21 6.68
N ASP A 22 20.23 -0.43 6.92
CA ASP A 22 21.15 0.62 7.37
C ASP A 22 21.37 1.71 6.32
N THR A 23 21.05 1.48 5.05
CA THR A 23 21.12 2.50 4.00
C THR A 23 20.01 3.53 4.12
N LYS A 24 18.98 3.28 4.94
CA LYS A 24 17.78 4.10 5.07
C LYS A 24 16.88 4.09 3.83
N GLU A 25 17.13 3.22 2.90
CA GLU A 25 16.21 2.95 1.80
C GLU A 25 15.15 1.94 2.23
N ALA A 26 13.90 2.17 1.84
CA ALA A 26 12.77 1.38 2.30
C ALA A 26 11.87 0.93 1.14
N VAL A 27 11.21 -0.20 1.36
CA VAL A 27 10.20 -0.76 0.46
C VAL A 27 8.92 -0.95 1.25
N LEU A 28 7.81 -0.44 0.74
CA LEU A 28 6.48 -0.62 1.33
C LEU A 28 5.74 -1.74 0.58
N ILE A 29 5.10 -2.63 1.33
CA ILE A 29 4.38 -3.78 0.77
C ILE A 29 2.94 -3.76 1.26
N ASP A 30 1.98 -3.85 0.32
CA ASP A 30 0.55 -3.97 0.59
C ASP A 30 0.01 -2.86 1.49
N CYS A 31 0.15 -1.61 1.08
CA CYS A 31 -0.36 -0.48 1.85
C CYS A 31 -1.89 -0.46 1.86
N GLY A 32 -2.46 -1.05 2.89
CA GLY A 32 -3.91 -1.07 3.10
C GLY A 32 -4.45 0.08 3.94
N CYS A 33 -3.68 1.15 4.13
CA CYS A 33 -4.04 2.28 4.98
C CYS A 33 -5.27 3.01 4.44
N LEU A 34 -6.42 2.78 5.06
CA LEU A 34 -7.70 3.36 4.67
C LEU A 34 -7.94 4.70 5.33
N ARG A 35 -7.67 4.79 6.64
CA ARG A 35 -7.94 5.99 7.44
C ARG A 35 -6.74 6.91 7.48
N LYS A 36 -7.00 8.21 7.73
CA LYS A 36 -5.93 9.19 7.85
C LYS A 36 -4.97 8.87 8.99
N GLU A 37 -5.46 8.33 10.08
CA GLU A 37 -4.65 7.92 11.24
C GLU A 37 -3.67 6.81 10.86
N GLU A 38 -4.11 5.85 10.04
CA GLU A 38 -3.27 4.76 9.55
C GLU A 38 -2.19 5.28 8.60
N GLN A 39 -2.58 6.17 7.69
CA GLN A 39 -1.64 6.82 6.76
C GLN A 39 -0.59 7.63 7.52
N LYS A 40 -1.02 8.37 8.55
CA LYS A 40 -0.15 9.17 9.40
C LYS A 40 0.85 8.29 10.16
N GLU A 41 0.41 7.16 10.69
CA GLU A 41 1.28 6.23 11.41
C GLU A 41 2.44 5.75 10.52
N VAL A 42 2.15 5.38 9.28
CA VAL A 42 3.18 4.96 8.33
C VAL A 42 4.10 6.13 7.96
N SER A 43 3.54 7.28 7.64
CA SER A 43 4.32 8.48 7.29
C SER A 43 5.22 8.93 8.43
N ASP A 44 4.71 8.95 9.64
CA ASP A 44 5.48 9.38 10.82
C ASP A 44 6.63 8.42 11.08
N PHE A 45 6.40 7.12 10.95
CA PHE A 45 7.45 6.12 11.12
C PHE A 45 8.59 6.33 10.10
N ILE A 46 8.24 6.54 8.85
CA ILE A 46 9.20 6.79 7.77
C ILE A 46 10.00 8.05 8.08
N ALA A 47 9.34 9.14 8.46
CA ALA A 47 9.99 10.41 8.77
C ALA A 47 10.88 10.33 10.01
N GLN A 48 10.38 9.74 11.09
CA GLN A 48 11.11 9.64 12.36
C GLN A 48 12.38 8.78 12.27
N ASN A 49 12.38 7.80 11.35
CA ASN A 49 13.54 6.92 11.14
C ASN A 49 14.43 7.38 9.99
N GLY A 50 14.14 8.52 9.38
CA GLY A 50 14.94 9.08 8.28
C GLY A 50 14.96 8.20 7.05
N LEU A 51 13.89 7.48 6.78
CA LEU A 51 13.81 6.54 5.66
C LEU A 51 13.42 7.24 4.37
N THR A 52 13.91 6.72 3.24
CA THR A 52 13.50 7.12 1.90
C THR A 52 12.77 5.96 1.27
N LEU A 53 11.49 6.13 0.98
CA LEU A 53 10.69 5.10 0.34
C LEU A 53 11.03 5.04 -1.15
N LYS A 54 11.54 3.90 -1.60
CA LYS A 54 12.03 3.72 -2.97
C LYS A 54 11.09 2.94 -3.86
N ARG A 55 10.35 1.97 -3.29
CA ARG A 55 9.44 1.10 -4.05
C ARG A 55 8.19 0.82 -3.24
N TYR A 56 7.10 0.61 -3.95
CA TYR A 56 5.84 0.16 -3.38
C TYR A 56 5.38 -1.10 -4.11
N LEU A 57 5.30 -2.21 -3.39
CA LEU A 57 4.95 -3.52 -3.96
C LEU A 57 3.59 -3.98 -3.46
N CYS A 58 2.84 -4.64 -4.32
CA CYS A 58 1.57 -5.29 -3.96
C CYS A 58 1.68 -6.79 -4.18
N THR A 59 1.46 -7.58 -3.13
CA THR A 59 1.41 -9.05 -3.25
C THR A 59 0.11 -9.48 -3.90
N HIS A 60 -0.98 -8.74 -3.61
CA HIS A 60 -2.31 -8.94 -4.18
C HIS A 60 -2.92 -7.60 -4.52
N LEU A 61 -3.84 -7.58 -5.47
CA LEU A 61 -4.64 -6.40 -5.79
C LEU A 61 -6.05 -6.49 -5.21
N HIS A 62 -6.25 -7.29 -4.17
CA HIS A 62 -7.49 -7.28 -3.39
C HIS A 62 -7.59 -5.96 -2.62
N LEU A 63 -8.83 -5.50 -2.42
CA LEU A 63 -9.12 -4.17 -1.90
C LEU A 63 -8.42 -3.86 -0.56
N ASP A 64 -8.41 -4.82 0.37
CA ASP A 64 -7.80 -4.64 1.68
C ASP A 64 -6.27 -4.42 1.63
N HIS A 65 -5.62 -4.84 0.55
CA HIS A 65 -4.18 -4.65 0.34
C HIS A 65 -3.86 -3.35 -0.41
N ILE A 66 -4.85 -2.67 -0.98
CA ILE A 66 -4.63 -1.53 -1.87
C ILE A 66 -5.34 -0.24 -1.45
N PHE A 67 -5.99 -0.22 -0.29
CA PHE A 67 -6.68 0.98 0.21
C PHE A 67 -5.76 2.22 0.26
N GLY A 68 -4.47 2.02 0.48
CA GLY A 68 -3.50 3.10 0.60
C GLY A 68 -2.79 3.47 -0.70
N ASN A 69 -3.15 2.89 -1.85
CA ASN A 69 -2.45 3.16 -3.10
C ASN A 69 -2.42 4.64 -3.47
N GLU A 70 -3.55 5.34 -3.34
CA GLU A 70 -3.64 6.76 -3.63
C GLU A 70 -2.77 7.57 -2.66
N PHE A 71 -2.77 7.23 -1.38
CA PHE A 71 -1.92 7.86 -0.38
C PHE A 71 -0.44 7.74 -0.74
N VAL A 72 0.01 6.53 -1.08
CA VAL A 72 1.41 6.29 -1.47
C VAL A 72 1.78 7.06 -2.73
N HIS A 73 0.90 7.05 -3.72
CA HIS A 73 1.12 7.76 -4.98
C HIS A 73 1.21 9.28 -4.75
N ASN A 74 0.30 9.84 -3.98
CA ASN A 74 0.26 11.29 -3.74
C ASN A 74 1.37 11.78 -2.82
N THR A 75 1.76 10.97 -1.83
CA THR A 75 2.75 11.36 -0.83
C THR A 75 4.18 11.11 -1.28
N TYR A 76 4.42 9.98 -1.93
CA TYR A 76 5.78 9.53 -2.26
C TYR A 76 6.06 9.49 -3.76
N GLY A 77 5.06 9.74 -4.60
CA GLY A 77 5.22 9.72 -6.05
C GLY A 77 5.45 8.32 -6.62
N LEU A 78 5.07 7.27 -5.89
CA LEU A 78 5.28 5.90 -6.30
C LEU A 78 3.99 5.27 -6.82
N SER A 79 4.12 4.49 -7.89
CA SER A 79 3.04 3.64 -8.37
C SER A 79 3.21 2.22 -7.87
N PRO A 80 2.12 1.48 -7.63
CA PRO A 80 2.23 0.10 -7.18
C PRO A 80 2.87 -0.79 -8.23
N GLU A 81 3.67 -1.76 -7.78
CA GLU A 81 4.25 -2.80 -8.61
C GLU A 81 3.57 -4.12 -8.23
N ALA A 82 2.99 -4.79 -9.21
CA ALA A 82 2.20 -5.99 -8.95
C ALA A 82 2.40 -7.03 -10.07
N HIS A 83 1.99 -8.27 -9.79
CA HIS A 83 2.06 -9.33 -10.78
C HIS A 83 0.98 -9.11 -11.85
N LYS A 84 1.35 -9.33 -13.12
CA LYS A 84 0.46 -9.11 -14.26
C LYS A 84 -0.85 -9.90 -14.15
N ALA A 85 -0.81 -11.13 -13.65
CA ALA A 85 -2.00 -11.97 -13.50
C ALA A 85 -3.03 -11.31 -12.57
N ASP A 86 -2.60 -10.64 -11.49
CA ASP A 86 -3.50 -9.92 -10.59
C ASP A 86 -4.09 -8.69 -11.25
N VAL A 87 -3.31 -7.96 -12.04
CA VAL A 87 -3.80 -6.78 -12.77
C VAL A 87 -4.91 -7.16 -13.74
N GLU A 88 -4.74 -8.27 -14.45
CA GLU A 88 -5.71 -8.71 -15.46
C GLU A 88 -6.88 -9.51 -14.87
N GLY A 89 -6.67 -10.18 -13.73
CA GLY A 89 -7.63 -11.13 -13.17
C GLY A 89 -8.57 -10.57 -12.11
N LEU A 90 -8.33 -9.37 -11.59
CA LEU A 90 -9.12 -8.80 -10.50
C LEU A 90 -9.95 -7.60 -10.95
N PRO A 91 -11.17 -7.42 -10.35
CA PRO A 91 -11.95 -6.20 -10.55
C PRO A 91 -11.22 -4.96 -10.08
N SER A 92 -11.62 -3.78 -10.55
CA SER A 92 -11.09 -2.51 -10.07
C SER A 92 -11.37 -2.30 -8.58
N PRO A 93 -10.61 -1.43 -7.88
CA PRO A 93 -10.90 -1.09 -6.48
C PRO A 93 -12.32 -0.60 -6.28
N GLU A 94 -12.85 0.20 -7.21
CA GLU A 94 -14.23 0.70 -7.17
C GLU A 94 -15.24 -0.44 -7.22
N GLU A 95 -15.04 -1.41 -8.09
CA GLU A 95 -15.90 -2.59 -8.23
C GLU A 95 -15.82 -3.49 -7.00
N GLN A 96 -14.64 -3.68 -6.45
CA GLN A 96 -14.43 -4.46 -5.23
C GLN A 96 -15.13 -3.82 -4.02
N ALA A 97 -14.99 -2.50 -3.86
CA ALA A 97 -15.66 -1.77 -2.77
C ALA A 97 -17.18 -1.92 -2.86
N LYS A 98 -17.74 -1.82 -4.06
CA LYS A 98 -19.16 -2.00 -4.30
C LYS A 98 -19.61 -3.44 -3.97
N ALA A 99 -18.84 -4.44 -4.35
CA ALA A 99 -19.15 -5.84 -4.08
C ALA A 99 -19.17 -6.16 -2.58
N PHE A 100 -18.29 -5.52 -1.80
CA PHE A 100 -18.27 -5.67 -0.34
C PHE A 100 -19.26 -4.78 0.40
N GLY A 101 -19.97 -3.89 -0.31
CA GLY A 101 -20.92 -2.97 0.30
C GLY A 101 -20.25 -1.91 1.17
N LEU A 102 -19.01 -1.54 0.90
CA LEU A 102 -18.28 -0.55 1.68
C LEU A 102 -18.74 0.86 1.34
N PRO A 103 -18.96 1.72 2.37
CA PRO A 103 -19.47 3.08 2.17
C PRO A 103 -18.35 4.08 1.80
N MET A 104 -17.41 3.68 0.96
CA MET A 104 -16.25 4.47 0.61
C MET A 104 -16.03 4.47 -0.88
N LYS A 105 -15.36 5.52 -1.36
CA LYS A 105 -14.87 5.56 -2.73
C LYS A 105 -13.42 5.09 -2.74
N ALA A 106 -13.18 3.99 -3.43
CA ALA A 106 -11.82 3.54 -3.70
C ALA A 106 -11.40 4.08 -5.07
N LYS A 107 -10.17 4.60 -5.16
CA LYS A 107 -9.63 5.10 -6.42
C LYS A 107 -8.59 4.16 -6.96
N SER A 108 -8.62 3.95 -8.27
CA SER A 108 -7.60 3.18 -8.96
C SER A 108 -6.34 4.01 -9.15
N VAL A 109 -5.21 3.44 -8.79
CA VAL A 109 -3.89 3.95 -9.17
C VAL A 109 -3.29 2.94 -10.13
N PRO A 110 -2.93 3.35 -11.36
CA PRO A 110 -2.36 2.41 -12.33
C PRO A 110 -1.09 1.74 -11.81
N VAL A 111 -0.95 0.45 -12.11
CA VAL A 111 0.28 -0.29 -11.80
C VAL A 111 1.40 0.25 -12.69
N GLY A 112 2.50 0.67 -12.07
CA GLY A 112 3.63 1.27 -12.79
C GLY A 112 4.60 0.25 -13.33
N LYS A 113 4.62 -0.96 -12.77
CA LYS A 113 5.56 -2.00 -13.17
C LYS A 113 5.00 -3.39 -12.83
N TYR A 114 5.20 -4.34 -13.71
CA TYR A 114 4.88 -5.75 -13.44
C TYR A 114 6.06 -6.45 -12.77
N LEU A 115 5.73 -7.28 -11.81
CA LEU A 115 6.72 -8.12 -11.11
C LEU A 115 6.93 -9.44 -11.85
#